data_aa494b429fbfd0b14aeb85b612539c62
#
_entry.id   aa494b429fbfd0b14aeb85b612539c62
#
_cell.length_a   1.000
_cell.length_b   1.000
_cell.length_c   1.000
_cell.angle_alpha   90.00
_cell.angle_beta   90.00
_cell.angle_gamma   90.00
#
_symmetry.space_group_name_H-M   'P 1'
#
loop_
_entity.id
_entity.type
_entity.pdbx_description
1 polymer ?
#
loop_
_entity_poly.entity_id
_entity_poly.type
_entity_poly.pdbx_seq_one_letter_code
_entity_poly.pdbx_strand_id
1 'polypeptide(L)'
;MSTINLVIADDEPLAISNLKAKLANYPNLNIKACFDNGDDTLQYLQQHQHEVDLVFLDIQMPGLKGIDILKQLNKASAMAAPLLILVTAYEQYAFSAFEHFAFDYLLKPVSRQRLAQCLLDARTALDKQPELPPSTNHKLSFRTGASTLLLDDIDIVLIEAAGNYMCIQTLSESLVIRETLKELLQRLPGHFVQVHRSTLVNLHHVHKVQPHNNDYQFTLSDGKVVTASRRYKQNWNQLLAEI
;
A
#
# COMPACT_ATOMS: atom_id res chain seq x y z
N MET A 1 9.30 -23.32 -5.50
CA MET A 1 9.00 -22.22 -4.54
C MET A 1 10.19 -21.29 -4.55
N SER A 2 10.00 -20.00 -4.84
CA SER A 2 11.08 -19.00 -4.86
C SER A 2 11.63 -18.77 -3.45
N THR A 3 12.93 -18.53 -3.36
CA THR A 3 13.60 -18.16 -2.11
C THR A 3 13.33 -16.69 -1.84
N ILE A 4 12.93 -16.34 -0.62
CA ILE A 4 12.71 -14.96 -0.16
C ILE A 4 14.01 -14.46 0.48
N ASN A 5 14.60 -13.44 -0.10
CA ASN A 5 15.80 -12.79 0.43
C ASN A 5 15.40 -11.72 1.45
N LEU A 6 15.95 -11.80 2.65
CA LEU A 6 15.57 -10.88 3.72
C LEU A 6 16.78 -10.21 4.39
N VAL A 7 16.53 -9.04 4.94
CA VAL A 7 17.45 -8.26 5.76
C VAL A 7 16.86 -8.11 7.17
N ILE A 8 17.71 -8.13 8.18
CA ILE A 8 17.32 -7.87 9.59
C ILE A 8 18.14 -6.66 10.07
N ALA A 9 17.46 -5.67 10.63
CA ALA A 9 18.09 -4.50 11.23
C ALA A 9 17.55 -4.29 12.64
N ASP A 10 18.44 -4.38 13.63
CA ASP A 10 18.13 -4.28 15.06
C ASP A 10 19.42 -4.03 15.83
N ASP A 11 19.48 -3.05 16.69
CA ASP A 11 20.69 -2.73 17.45
C ASP A 11 20.93 -3.71 18.62
N GLU A 12 19.98 -4.57 18.93
CA GLU A 12 20.10 -5.60 19.94
C GLU A 12 20.58 -6.93 19.31
N PRO A 13 21.84 -7.41 19.55
CA PRO A 13 22.34 -8.66 18.97
C PRO A 13 21.50 -9.88 19.39
N LEU A 14 20.90 -9.85 20.59
CA LEU A 14 20.01 -10.90 21.07
C LEU A 14 18.69 -10.95 20.29
N ALA A 15 18.14 -9.80 19.90
CA ALA A 15 16.93 -9.72 19.10
C ALA A 15 17.18 -10.30 17.70
N ILE A 16 18.29 -9.94 17.06
CA ILE A 16 18.72 -10.53 15.79
C ILE A 16 18.88 -12.05 15.92
N SER A 17 19.58 -12.53 16.95
CA SER A 17 19.81 -13.97 17.16
C SER A 17 18.50 -14.74 17.38
N ASN A 18 17.60 -14.20 18.19
CA ASN A 18 16.29 -14.76 18.45
C ASN A 18 15.41 -14.83 17.19
N LEU A 19 15.43 -13.78 16.38
CA LEU A 19 14.69 -13.75 15.13
C LEU A 19 15.27 -14.75 14.12
N LYS A 20 16.61 -14.81 13.96
CA LYS A 20 17.30 -15.82 13.14
C LYS A 20 16.93 -17.24 13.54
N ALA A 21 16.93 -17.56 14.83
CA ALA A 21 16.56 -18.89 15.33
C ALA A 21 15.11 -19.27 15.00
N LYS A 22 14.20 -18.31 14.99
CA LYS A 22 12.81 -18.53 14.59
C LYS A 22 12.68 -18.69 13.07
N LEU A 23 13.39 -17.87 12.30
CA LEU A 23 13.39 -17.90 10.82
C LEU A 23 14.06 -19.17 10.26
N ALA A 24 14.99 -19.79 10.99
CA ALA A 24 15.65 -21.05 10.59
C ALA A 24 14.67 -22.23 10.37
N ASN A 25 13.46 -22.16 10.91
CA ASN A 25 12.41 -23.17 10.65
C ASN A 25 11.73 -23.01 9.27
N TYR A 26 12.10 -22.01 8.48
CA TYR A 26 11.52 -21.71 7.18
C TYR A 26 12.61 -21.84 6.09
N PRO A 27 12.71 -23.01 5.42
CA PRO A 27 13.85 -23.32 4.52
C PRO A 27 13.91 -22.44 3.27
N ASN A 28 12.82 -21.75 2.93
CA ASN A 28 12.74 -20.87 1.76
C ASN A 28 13.10 -19.41 2.07
N LEU A 29 13.65 -19.13 3.25
CA LEU A 29 14.13 -17.80 3.64
C LEU A 29 15.66 -17.76 3.59
N ASN A 30 16.20 -16.71 2.97
CA ASN A 30 17.62 -16.46 2.89
C ASN A 30 17.97 -15.11 3.52
N ILE A 31 18.68 -15.10 4.63
CA ILE A 31 19.13 -13.87 5.29
C ILE A 31 20.36 -13.35 4.56
N LYS A 32 20.22 -12.27 3.79
CA LYS A 32 21.29 -11.64 3.01
C LYS A 32 22.25 -10.84 3.89
N ALA A 33 21.70 -10.06 4.83
CA ALA A 33 22.48 -9.20 5.70
C ALA A 33 21.79 -8.94 7.04
N CYS A 34 22.57 -8.50 8.03
CA CYS A 34 22.08 -8.01 9.31
C CYS A 34 22.84 -6.74 9.67
N PHE A 35 22.12 -5.76 10.20
CA PHE A 35 22.66 -4.46 10.59
C PHE A 35 22.24 -4.13 12.01
N ASP A 36 23.04 -3.33 12.69
CA ASP A 36 22.83 -2.84 14.05
C ASP A 36 22.58 -1.32 14.10
N ASN A 37 22.49 -0.67 12.94
CA ASN A 37 22.22 0.75 12.83
C ASN A 37 21.43 1.09 11.56
N GLY A 38 20.77 2.25 11.59
CA GLY A 38 19.86 2.64 10.52
C GLY A 38 20.57 3.15 9.25
N ASP A 39 21.73 3.78 9.40
CA ASP A 39 22.43 4.40 8.26
C ASP A 39 22.96 3.33 7.30
N ASP A 40 23.64 2.31 7.83
CA ASP A 40 24.13 1.18 7.04
C ASP A 40 22.99 0.37 6.44
N THR A 41 21.90 0.22 7.21
CA THR A 41 20.68 -0.44 6.72
C THR A 41 20.13 0.27 5.50
N LEU A 42 19.93 1.58 5.57
CA LEU A 42 19.40 2.35 4.45
C LEU A 42 20.32 2.32 3.24
N GLN A 43 21.64 2.50 3.47
CA GLN A 43 22.64 2.45 2.40
C GLN A 43 22.60 1.11 1.66
N TYR A 44 22.58 -0.01 2.41
CA TYR A 44 22.48 -1.33 1.82
C TYR A 44 21.21 -1.53 1.01
N LEU A 45 20.06 -1.15 1.56
CA LEU A 45 18.77 -1.31 0.89
C LEU A 45 18.67 -0.46 -0.38
N GLN A 46 19.26 0.73 -0.42
CA GLN A 46 19.31 1.57 -1.63
C GLN A 46 20.17 0.94 -2.74
N GLN A 47 21.23 0.26 -2.37
CA GLN A 47 22.16 -0.39 -3.34
C GLN A 47 21.63 -1.74 -3.84
N HIS A 48 20.83 -2.46 -3.04
CA HIS A 48 20.40 -3.84 -3.29
C HIS A 48 18.85 -4.00 -3.31
N GLN A 49 18.12 -2.93 -3.59
CA GLN A 49 16.65 -2.95 -3.50
C GLN A 49 15.96 -4.02 -4.38
N HIS A 50 16.58 -4.46 -5.48
CA HIS A 50 16.07 -5.53 -6.34
C HIS A 50 16.47 -6.94 -5.90
N GLU A 51 17.32 -7.06 -4.88
CA GLU A 51 17.84 -8.32 -4.36
C GLU A 51 17.22 -8.68 -3.00
N VAL A 52 16.49 -7.76 -2.38
CA VAL A 52 15.87 -7.90 -1.07
C VAL A 52 14.37 -7.88 -1.23
N ASP A 53 13.71 -8.94 -0.77
CA ASP A 53 12.26 -9.08 -0.84
C ASP A 53 11.58 -8.61 0.44
N LEU A 54 12.25 -8.78 1.60
CA LEU A 54 11.67 -8.57 2.91
C LEU A 54 12.68 -7.94 3.88
N VAL A 55 12.25 -7.01 4.72
CA VAL A 55 13.09 -6.39 5.75
C VAL A 55 12.38 -6.45 7.10
N PHE A 56 13.03 -7.02 8.10
CA PHE A 56 12.67 -6.85 9.50
C PHE A 56 13.47 -5.68 10.07
N LEU A 57 12.81 -4.66 10.53
CA LEU A 57 13.40 -3.36 10.86
C LEU A 57 12.97 -2.90 12.25
N ASP A 58 13.90 -2.78 13.19
CA ASP A 58 13.58 -2.11 14.44
C ASP A 58 13.38 -0.60 14.22
N ILE A 59 12.51 -0.02 15.02
CA ILE A 59 12.23 1.41 14.99
C ILE A 59 13.34 2.21 15.63
N GLN A 60 13.89 1.71 16.74
CA GLN A 60 14.89 2.42 17.52
C GLN A 60 16.26 1.79 17.34
N MET A 61 17.08 2.41 16.52
CA MET A 61 18.47 2.03 16.28
C MET A 61 19.36 3.28 16.28
N PRO A 62 20.66 3.14 16.52
CA PRO A 62 21.63 4.20 16.28
C PRO A 62 21.56 4.73 14.84
N GLY A 63 21.79 6.03 14.67
CA GLY A 63 21.64 6.71 13.37
C GLY A 63 20.19 6.93 13.00
N LEU A 64 19.81 6.56 11.78
CA LEU A 64 18.44 6.69 11.27
C LEU A 64 17.49 5.73 11.99
N LYS A 65 16.34 6.25 12.39
CA LYS A 65 15.26 5.42 12.96
C LYS A 65 14.60 4.60 11.87
N GLY A 66 14.14 3.38 12.20
CA GLY A 66 13.45 2.50 11.26
C GLY A 66 12.24 3.13 10.56
N ILE A 67 11.50 3.99 11.28
CA ILE A 67 10.37 4.73 10.69
C ILE A 67 10.82 5.75 9.62
N ASP A 68 12.02 6.32 9.75
CA ASP A 68 12.54 7.28 8.78
C ASP A 68 13.12 6.57 7.55
N ILE A 69 13.68 5.36 7.74
CA ILE A 69 14.07 4.45 6.65
C ILE A 69 12.83 4.07 5.82
N LEU A 70 11.75 3.65 6.49
CA LEU A 70 10.47 3.33 5.87
C LEU A 70 9.95 4.50 4.99
N LYS A 71 9.96 5.73 5.52
CA LYS A 71 9.55 6.93 4.79
C LYS A 71 10.42 7.21 3.55
N GLN A 72 11.73 7.00 3.66
CA GLN A 72 12.65 7.27 2.55
C GLN A 72 12.51 6.24 1.42
N LEU A 73 12.39 4.96 1.75
CA LEU A 73 12.23 3.90 0.76
C LEU A 73 10.88 3.99 0.03
N ASN A 74 9.81 4.30 0.74
CA ASN A 74 8.49 4.47 0.12
C ASN A 74 8.39 5.71 -0.80
N LYS A 75 9.24 6.74 -0.59
CA LYS A 75 9.32 7.89 -1.50
C LYS A 75 10.13 7.61 -2.75
N ALA A 76 11.07 6.69 -2.69
CA ALA A 76 12.07 6.52 -3.75
C ALA A 76 11.64 5.55 -4.86
N SER A 77 10.69 4.65 -4.63
CA SER A 77 10.34 3.63 -5.63
C SER A 77 8.92 3.11 -5.49
N ALA A 78 8.13 3.28 -6.55
CA ALA A 78 6.78 2.72 -6.66
C ALA A 78 6.76 1.26 -7.19
N MET A 79 7.87 0.67 -7.63
CA MET A 79 7.84 -0.58 -8.39
C MET A 79 8.73 -1.73 -7.92
N ALA A 80 9.59 -1.56 -6.91
CA ALA A 80 10.48 -2.66 -6.46
C ALA A 80 11.02 -2.47 -5.02
N ALA A 81 10.26 -1.84 -4.14
CA ALA A 81 10.66 -1.73 -2.74
C ALA A 81 10.42 -3.05 -2.01
N PRO A 82 11.32 -3.49 -1.13
CA PRO A 82 11.11 -4.66 -0.30
C PRO A 82 9.92 -4.46 0.64
N LEU A 83 9.26 -5.53 1.05
CA LEU A 83 8.25 -5.47 2.10
C LEU A 83 8.92 -5.13 3.44
N LEU A 84 8.50 -4.04 4.07
CA LEU A 84 9.08 -3.55 5.32
C LEU A 84 8.21 -3.94 6.51
N ILE A 85 8.74 -4.77 7.40
CA ILE A 85 8.09 -5.21 8.64
C ILE A 85 8.79 -4.53 9.80
N LEU A 86 8.07 -3.72 10.54
CA LEU A 86 8.61 -3.10 11.75
C LEU A 86 8.55 -4.09 12.92
N VAL A 87 9.67 -4.21 13.66
CA VAL A 87 9.80 -5.11 14.82
C VAL A 87 10.28 -4.29 16.00
N THR A 88 9.46 -4.05 17.01
CA THR A 88 9.80 -3.13 18.10
C THR A 88 9.14 -3.50 19.44
N ALA A 89 9.69 -2.98 20.54
CA ALA A 89 9.10 -3.12 21.85
C ALA A 89 7.96 -2.09 22.14
N TYR A 90 7.70 -1.15 21.26
CA TYR A 90 6.85 0.01 21.51
C TYR A 90 5.55 -0.03 20.72
N GLU A 91 4.43 -0.22 21.39
CA GLU A 91 3.08 -0.24 20.78
C GLU A 91 2.67 1.09 20.15
N GLN A 92 3.16 2.19 20.69
CA GLN A 92 2.77 3.56 20.29
C GLN A 92 3.14 3.91 18.85
N TYR A 93 4.08 3.22 18.24
CA TYR A 93 4.47 3.45 16.84
C TYR A 93 3.64 2.67 15.82
N ALA A 94 2.72 1.81 16.26
CA ALA A 94 1.87 1.04 15.34
C ALA A 94 1.07 1.95 14.42
N PHE A 95 0.48 3.03 14.94
CA PHE A 95 -0.25 4.01 14.13
C PHE A 95 0.66 4.67 13.09
N SER A 96 1.86 5.11 13.49
CA SER A 96 2.82 5.73 12.57
C SER A 96 3.37 4.75 11.53
N ALA A 97 3.48 3.47 11.87
CA ALA A 97 3.86 2.42 10.93
C ALA A 97 2.84 2.28 9.79
N PHE A 98 1.55 2.28 10.12
CA PHE A 98 0.46 2.25 9.14
C PHE A 98 0.41 3.52 8.29
N GLU A 99 0.60 4.70 8.87
CA GLU A 99 0.65 5.98 8.12
C GLU A 99 1.76 6.01 7.07
N HIS A 100 2.81 5.23 7.26
CA HIS A 100 3.97 5.19 6.37
C HIS A 100 4.10 3.90 5.57
N PHE A 101 2.98 3.13 5.44
CA PHE A 101 2.90 1.93 4.60
C PHE A 101 3.93 0.84 4.97
N ALA A 102 4.15 0.60 6.27
CA ALA A 102 4.78 -0.64 6.70
C ALA A 102 3.91 -1.83 6.27
N PHE A 103 4.51 -2.88 5.72
CA PHE A 103 3.78 -4.08 5.35
C PHE A 103 3.15 -4.74 6.57
N ASP A 104 3.89 -4.79 7.69
CA ASP A 104 3.42 -5.37 8.92
C ASP A 104 4.14 -4.77 10.15
N TYR A 105 3.62 -5.08 11.33
CA TYR A 105 4.12 -4.60 12.61
C TYR A 105 4.16 -5.72 13.64
N LEU A 106 5.33 -6.02 14.19
CA LEU A 106 5.55 -7.08 15.16
C LEU A 106 6.05 -6.50 16.48
N LEU A 107 5.36 -6.82 17.57
CA LEU A 107 5.82 -6.46 18.91
C LEU A 107 6.84 -7.46 19.45
N LYS A 108 7.95 -6.97 20.02
CA LYS A 108 8.90 -7.76 20.80
C LYS A 108 8.28 -8.11 22.19
N PRO A 109 8.39 -9.37 22.65
CA PRO A 109 9.01 -10.51 22.01
C PRO A 109 8.12 -11.11 20.91
N VAL A 110 8.65 -11.24 19.70
CA VAL A 110 7.91 -11.76 18.54
C VAL A 110 7.46 -13.21 18.80
N SER A 111 6.16 -13.45 18.85
CA SER A 111 5.63 -14.81 19.02
C SER A 111 5.79 -15.64 17.74
N ARG A 112 5.94 -16.97 17.88
CA ARG A 112 6.03 -17.86 16.71
C ARG A 112 4.78 -17.79 15.83
N GLN A 113 3.60 -17.72 16.44
CA GLN A 113 2.33 -17.65 15.73
C GLN A 113 2.23 -16.36 14.90
N ARG A 114 2.59 -15.20 15.49
CA ARG A 114 2.52 -13.90 14.80
C ARG A 114 3.55 -13.81 13.67
N LEU A 115 4.77 -14.35 13.89
CA LEU A 115 5.79 -14.44 12.84
C LEU A 115 5.34 -15.34 11.68
N ALA A 116 4.73 -16.50 11.98
CA ALA A 116 4.22 -17.41 10.96
C ALA A 116 3.14 -16.75 10.10
N GLN A 117 2.21 -16.02 10.71
CA GLN A 117 1.19 -15.27 9.98
C GLN A 117 1.82 -14.20 9.09
N CYS A 118 2.69 -13.37 9.65
CA CYS A 118 3.41 -12.32 8.92
C CYS A 118 4.17 -12.88 7.70
N LEU A 119 4.87 -14.01 7.85
CA LEU A 119 5.60 -14.65 6.76
C LEU A 119 4.65 -15.25 5.70
N LEU A 120 3.49 -15.76 6.10
CA LEU A 120 2.46 -16.25 5.17
C LEU A 120 1.89 -15.09 4.34
N ASP A 121 1.59 -13.98 4.99
CA ASP A 121 1.07 -12.77 4.33
C ASP A 121 2.13 -12.17 3.40
N ALA A 122 3.38 -12.06 3.86
CA ALA A 122 4.50 -11.59 3.05
C ALA A 122 4.73 -12.50 1.84
N ARG A 123 4.68 -13.82 2.04
CA ARG A 123 4.78 -14.77 0.94
C ARG A 123 3.66 -14.59 -0.07
N THR A 124 2.42 -14.46 0.41
CA THR A 124 1.25 -14.24 -0.45
C THR A 124 1.37 -12.94 -1.23
N ALA A 125 1.96 -11.90 -0.64
CA ALA A 125 2.24 -10.63 -1.31
C ALA A 125 3.36 -10.73 -2.34
N LEU A 126 4.41 -11.55 -2.06
CA LEU A 126 5.56 -11.77 -2.95
C LEU A 126 5.27 -12.83 -4.03
N ASP A 127 4.51 -13.89 -3.72
CA ASP A 127 4.07 -14.90 -4.68
C ASP A 127 2.90 -14.39 -5.56
N LYS A 128 2.11 -13.49 -5.07
CA LYS A 128 1.60 -12.43 -5.89
C LYS A 128 2.86 -11.62 -6.25
N GLN A 129 3.75 -12.22 -7.16
CA GLN A 129 4.60 -11.36 -7.98
C GLN A 129 3.79 -10.12 -8.21
N PRO A 130 4.31 -8.88 -8.27
CA PRO A 130 3.54 -7.98 -9.04
C PRO A 130 3.32 -8.70 -10.36
N GLU A 131 2.43 -9.65 -10.48
CA GLU A 131 1.44 -9.40 -11.44
C GLU A 131 1.18 -7.97 -11.09
N LEU A 132 1.98 -7.08 -11.66
CA LEU A 132 1.45 -5.92 -12.30
C LEU A 132 0.02 -6.27 -12.49
N PRO A 133 -0.89 -5.88 -11.44
CA PRO A 133 -2.24 -6.38 -11.39
C PRO A 133 -2.57 -6.56 -12.83
N PRO A 134 -2.72 -7.86 -13.29
CA PRO A 134 -2.32 -8.32 -14.63
C PRO A 134 -2.58 -7.14 -15.42
N SER A 135 -1.57 -6.50 -15.99
CA SER A 135 -1.81 -5.20 -16.58
C SER A 135 -2.88 -5.42 -17.63
N THR A 136 -3.95 -5.92 -17.18
CA THR A 136 -5.22 -5.36 -17.46
C THR A 136 -5.04 -3.94 -16.90
N ASN A 137 -4.07 -3.16 -17.52
CA ASN A 137 -4.39 -1.85 -17.91
C ASN A 137 -5.75 -2.05 -18.53
N HIS A 138 -6.78 -2.05 -17.67
CA HIS A 138 -8.13 -1.97 -18.17
C HIS A 138 -8.14 -0.60 -18.78
N LYS A 139 -7.61 -0.56 -20.04
CA LYS A 139 -7.70 0.65 -20.82
C LYS A 139 -9.18 0.92 -20.96
N LEU A 140 -9.61 1.77 -20.10
CA LEU A 140 -10.99 2.22 -20.10
C LEU A 140 -11.14 3.16 -21.28
N SER A 141 -12.05 2.85 -22.19
CA SER A 141 -12.33 3.70 -23.33
C SER A 141 -13.43 4.69 -22.98
N PHE A 142 -13.16 5.96 -23.17
CA PHE A 142 -14.13 7.03 -22.93
C PHE A 142 -14.36 7.82 -24.22
N ARG A 143 -15.60 8.06 -24.57
CA ARG A 143 -15.95 8.88 -25.75
C ARG A 143 -15.96 10.35 -25.37
N THR A 144 -15.10 11.13 -26.03
CA THR A 144 -15.00 12.58 -25.90
C THR A 144 -15.38 13.20 -27.24
N GLY A 145 -16.68 13.48 -27.47
CA GLY A 145 -17.16 13.99 -28.76
C GLY A 145 -16.91 12.99 -29.90
N ALA A 146 -16.05 13.37 -30.87
CA ALA A 146 -15.71 12.51 -32.03
C ALA A 146 -14.52 11.56 -31.75
N SER A 147 -13.85 11.67 -30.64
CA SER A 147 -12.65 10.90 -30.28
C SER A 147 -12.94 9.86 -29.20
N THR A 148 -12.17 8.76 -29.21
CA THR A 148 -12.14 7.80 -28.11
C THR A 148 -10.81 7.96 -27.39
N LEU A 149 -10.87 8.24 -26.10
CA LEU A 149 -9.72 8.31 -25.22
C LEU A 149 -9.56 6.96 -24.50
N LEU A 150 -8.34 6.48 -24.41
CA LEU A 150 -7.97 5.29 -23.65
C LEU A 150 -7.17 5.74 -22.41
N LEU A 151 -7.71 5.48 -21.23
CA LEU A 151 -7.04 5.73 -19.94
C LEU A 151 -6.75 4.41 -19.24
N ASP A 152 -5.63 4.33 -18.59
CA ASP A 152 -5.37 3.24 -17.66
C ASP A 152 -6.20 3.49 -16.39
N ASP A 153 -6.88 2.47 -15.90
CA ASP A 153 -7.75 2.58 -14.74
C ASP A 153 -7.01 3.04 -13.47
N ILE A 154 -5.73 2.69 -13.37
CA ILE A 154 -4.86 3.12 -12.27
C ILE A 154 -4.58 4.62 -12.28
N ASP A 155 -4.67 5.30 -13.43
CA ASP A 155 -4.44 6.74 -13.50
C ASP A 155 -5.65 7.55 -13.03
N ILE A 156 -6.82 6.94 -13.00
CA ILE A 156 -8.06 7.61 -12.61
C ILE A 156 -8.20 7.67 -11.10
N VAL A 157 -8.23 8.86 -10.55
CA VAL A 157 -8.34 9.12 -9.10
C VAL A 157 -9.80 9.11 -8.65
N LEU A 158 -10.65 9.87 -9.35
CA LEU A 158 -12.07 9.93 -9.06
C LEU A 158 -12.89 10.36 -10.29
N ILE A 159 -14.20 10.12 -10.24
CA ILE A 159 -15.15 10.54 -11.26
C ILE A 159 -16.32 11.25 -10.59
N GLU A 160 -16.62 12.48 -11.02
CA GLU A 160 -17.68 13.30 -10.45
C GLU A 160 -18.72 13.70 -11.52
N ALA A 161 -19.99 13.66 -11.14
CA ALA A 161 -21.05 14.16 -12.01
C ALA A 161 -21.07 15.71 -12.00
N ALA A 162 -21.06 16.29 -13.19
CA ALA A 162 -21.19 17.72 -13.44
C ALA A 162 -22.34 17.98 -14.42
N GLY A 163 -23.55 18.13 -13.91
CA GLY A 163 -24.76 18.23 -14.72
C GLY A 163 -25.04 16.97 -15.54
N ASN A 164 -25.04 17.10 -16.87
CA ASN A 164 -25.22 15.98 -17.82
C ASN A 164 -23.91 15.31 -18.26
N TYR A 165 -22.80 15.63 -17.58
CA TYR A 165 -21.47 15.14 -17.90
C TYR A 165 -20.82 14.51 -16.68
N MET A 166 -19.85 13.65 -16.91
CA MET A 166 -18.96 13.11 -15.88
C MET A 166 -17.57 13.70 -16.06
N CYS A 167 -17.00 14.20 -14.99
CA CYS A 167 -15.64 14.68 -14.95
C CYS A 167 -14.75 13.57 -14.38
N ILE A 168 -13.86 13.04 -15.20
CA ILE A 168 -12.84 12.07 -14.81
C ILE A 168 -11.60 12.84 -14.41
N GLN A 169 -11.14 12.66 -13.18
CA GLN A 169 -9.90 13.23 -12.68
C GLN A 169 -8.83 12.16 -12.65
N THR A 170 -7.74 12.42 -13.34
CA THR A 170 -6.51 11.61 -13.29
C THR A 170 -5.45 12.33 -12.46
N LEU A 171 -4.31 11.70 -12.26
CA LEU A 171 -3.16 12.33 -11.59
C LEU A 171 -2.60 13.53 -12.36
N SER A 172 -2.81 13.61 -13.68
CA SER A 172 -2.22 14.62 -14.55
C SER A 172 -3.22 15.62 -15.13
N GLU A 173 -4.47 15.21 -15.37
CA GLU A 173 -5.47 16.03 -16.07
C GLU A 173 -6.91 15.70 -15.66
N SER A 174 -7.84 16.53 -16.10
CA SER A 174 -9.28 16.30 -15.92
C SER A 174 -9.96 16.25 -17.29
N LEU A 175 -10.84 15.26 -17.46
CA LEU A 175 -11.53 14.96 -18.71
C LEU A 175 -13.03 14.98 -18.51
N VAL A 176 -13.76 15.43 -19.51
CA VAL A 176 -15.23 15.49 -19.47
C VAL A 176 -15.81 14.53 -20.51
N ILE A 177 -16.68 13.65 -20.05
CA ILE A 177 -17.38 12.67 -20.88
C ILE A 177 -18.91 12.79 -20.76
N ARG A 178 -19.63 12.31 -21.74
CA ARG A 178 -21.10 12.28 -21.72
C ARG A 178 -21.57 10.85 -21.48
N GLU A 179 -21.51 10.43 -20.24
CA GLU A 179 -22.01 9.13 -19.75
C GLU A 179 -22.74 9.34 -18.42
N THR A 180 -23.49 8.35 -17.98
CA THR A 180 -24.13 8.37 -16.67
C THR A 180 -23.28 7.60 -15.66
N LEU A 181 -23.38 7.97 -14.39
CA LEU A 181 -22.70 7.28 -13.30
C LEU A 181 -23.09 5.79 -13.22
N LYS A 182 -24.35 5.46 -13.60
CA LYS A 182 -24.86 4.09 -13.65
C LYS A 182 -24.17 3.25 -14.75
N GLU A 183 -23.97 3.82 -15.93
CA GLU A 183 -23.25 3.16 -17.03
C GLU A 183 -21.78 2.93 -16.66
N LEU A 184 -21.15 3.91 -16.04
CA LEU A 184 -19.77 3.78 -15.55
C LEU A 184 -19.63 2.66 -14.52
N LEU A 185 -20.51 2.58 -13.54
CA LEU A 185 -20.49 1.52 -12.51
C LEU A 185 -20.62 0.10 -13.09
N GLN A 186 -21.23 -0.06 -14.24
CA GLN A 186 -21.39 -1.38 -14.88
C GLN A 186 -20.12 -1.88 -15.57
N ARG A 187 -19.20 -0.99 -15.94
CA ARG A 187 -18.00 -1.31 -16.73
C ARG A 187 -16.69 -1.01 -16.04
N LEU A 188 -16.72 -0.20 -14.97
CA LEU A 188 -15.53 0.10 -14.18
C LEU A 188 -15.16 -1.11 -13.30
N PRO A 189 -13.85 -1.36 -13.10
CA PRO A 189 -13.38 -2.37 -12.17
C PRO A 189 -13.90 -2.18 -10.75
N GLY A 190 -13.95 -3.25 -9.95
CA GLY A 190 -14.54 -3.27 -8.62
C GLY A 190 -13.89 -2.36 -7.59
N HIS A 191 -12.67 -1.87 -7.86
CA HIS A 191 -12.00 -0.88 -7.02
C HIS A 191 -12.52 0.56 -7.20
N PHE A 192 -13.39 0.80 -8.20
CA PHE A 192 -14.16 2.04 -8.30
C PHE A 192 -15.46 1.93 -7.50
N VAL A 193 -15.57 2.70 -6.45
CA VAL A 193 -16.72 2.63 -5.55
C VAL A 193 -17.49 3.93 -5.51
N GLN A 194 -18.80 3.81 -5.46
CA GLN A 194 -19.66 4.97 -5.27
C GLN A 194 -19.63 5.40 -3.80
N VAL A 195 -19.16 6.61 -3.55
CA VAL A 195 -19.07 7.22 -2.20
C VAL A 195 -20.13 8.31 -1.97
N HIS A 196 -20.65 8.87 -3.05
CA HIS A 196 -21.71 9.87 -3.03
C HIS A 196 -22.63 9.65 -4.23
N ARG A 197 -23.86 10.24 -4.21
CA ARG A 197 -24.81 10.15 -5.33
C ARG A 197 -24.23 10.59 -6.68
N SER A 198 -23.18 11.41 -6.64
CA SER A 198 -22.53 12.01 -7.81
C SER A 198 -21.05 11.67 -7.93
N THR A 199 -20.48 10.79 -7.07
CA THR A 199 -19.03 10.61 -7.01
C THR A 199 -18.65 9.15 -6.89
N LEU A 200 -17.75 8.70 -7.78
CA LEU A 200 -17.01 7.45 -7.71
C LEU A 200 -15.56 7.76 -7.33
N VAL A 201 -15.00 6.95 -6.47
CA VAL A 201 -13.59 7.05 -6.06
C VAL A 201 -12.89 5.74 -6.39
N ASN A 202 -11.68 5.84 -6.91
CA ASN A 202 -10.80 4.70 -7.03
C ASN A 202 -10.13 4.43 -5.69
N LEU A 203 -10.37 3.27 -5.10
CA LEU A 203 -9.84 2.91 -3.77
C LEU A 203 -8.31 2.85 -3.73
N HIS A 204 -7.64 2.58 -4.85
CA HIS A 204 -6.17 2.62 -4.93
C HIS A 204 -5.59 4.02 -4.67
N HIS A 205 -6.40 5.06 -4.82
CA HIS A 205 -6.03 6.44 -4.54
C HIS A 205 -6.52 6.96 -3.19
N VAL A 206 -7.13 6.13 -2.36
CA VAL A 206 -7.59 6.54 -1.02
C VAL A 206 -6.47 6.39 -0.01
N HIS A 207 -5.97 7.49 0.51
CA HIS A 207 -4.93 7.51 1.53
C HIS A 207 -5.47 7.48 2.96
N LYS A 208 -6.64 8.10 3.16
CA LYS A 208 -7.20 8.22 4.50
C LYS A 208 -8.71 8.25 4.45
N VAL A 209 -9.34 7.55 5.38
CA VAL A 209 -10.78 7.63 5.62
C VAL A 209 -10.99 8.01 7.08
N GLN A 210 -11.75 9.07 7.32
CA GLN A 210 -12.06 9.52 8.69
C GLN A 210 -13.54 9.88 8.82
N PRO A 211 -14.17 9.62 9.98
CA PRO A 211 -15.51 10.13 10.26
C PRO A 211 -15.52 11.67 10.25
N HIS A 212 -16.53 12.25 9.65
CA HIS A 212 -16.72 13.70 9.64
C HIS A 212 -18.21 14.04 9.71
N ASN A 213 -18.63 14.63 10.83
CA ASN A 213 -20.04 14.83 11.14
C ASN A 213 -20.82 13.51 11.08
N ASN A 214 -21.87 13.43 10.22
CA ASN A 214 -22.66 12.21 10.00
C ASN A 214 -22.19 11.37 8.79
N ASP A 215 -21.15 11.80 8.09
CA ASP A 215 -20.58 11.19 6.89
C ASP A 215 -19.11 10.80 7.11
N TYR A 216 -18.37 10.57 6.04
CA TYR A 216 -16.95 10.25 6.05
C TYR A 216 -16.21 11.19 5.10
N GLN A 217 -14.94 11.44 5.38
CA GLN A 217 -14.03 12.12 4.47
C GLN A 217 -12.96 11.15 3.98
N PHE A 218 -12.77 11.13 2.66
CA PHE A 218 -11.71 10.41 1.99
C PHE A 218 -10.66 11.41 1.54
N THR A 219 -9.44 11.22 1.99
CA THR A 219 -8.29 11.97 1.47
C THR A 219 -7.63 11.13 0.39
N LEU A 220 -7.49 11.70 -0.81
CA LEU A 220 -6.96 11.01 -1.98
C LEU A 220 -5.47 11.31 -2.19
N SER A 221 -4.81 10.57 -3.08
CA SER A 221 -3.39 10.65 -3.39
C SER A 221 -2.93 12.02 -3.90
N ASP A 222 -3.82 12.76 -4.54
CA ASP A 222 -3.60 14.14 -4.99
C ASP A 222 -3.82 15.20 -3.90
N GLY A 223 -4.13 14.76 -2.66
CA GLY A 223 -4.44 15.62 -1.51
C GLY A 223 -5.89 16.13 -1.48
N LYS A 224 -6.70 15.81 -2.49
CA LYS A 224 -8.12 16.19 -2.52
C LYS A 224 -8.90 15.47 -1.42
N VAL A 225 -9.84 16.18 -0.80
CA VAL A 225 -10.74 15.62 0.21
C VAL A 225 -12.14 15.49 -0.38
N VAL A 226 -12.68 14.27 -0.35
CA VAL A 226 -14.01 13.94 -0.89
C VAL A 226 -14.93 13.51 0.23
N THR A 227 -16.17 14.02 0.24
CA THR A 227 -17.19 13.58 1.20
C THR A 227 -17.83 12.28 0.72
N ALA A 228 -17.72 11.23 1.54
CA ALA A 228 -18.36 9.94 1.33
C ALA A 228 -19.59 9.86 2.23
N SER A 229 -20.77 9.84 1.62
CA SER A 229 -22.03 9.79 2.36
C SER A 229 -22.22 8.43 3.04
N ARG A 230 -22.68 8.46 4.29
CA ARG A 230 -23.00 7.28 5.09
C ARG A 230 -23.92 6.28 4.38
N ARG A 231 -24.80 6.79 3.49
CA ARG A 231 -25.70 5.96 2.68
C ARG A 231 -24.94 4.96 1.79
N TYR A 232 -23.73 5.30 1.35
CA TYR A 232 -22.93 4.50 0.43
C TYR A 232 -21.85 3.67 1.15
N LYS A 233 -21.85 3.67 2.49
CA LYS A 233 -20.83 2.96 3.29
C LYS A 233 -20.69 1.49 2.92
N GLN A 234 -21.77 0.82 2.58
CA GLN A 234 -21.77 -0.60 2.20
C GLN A 234 -20.92 -0.88 0.93
N ASN A 235 -20.80 0.10 0.03
CA ASN A 235 -20.06 -0.05 -1.23
C ASN A 235 -18.54 -0.16 -1.05
N TRP A 236 -18.00 0.31 0.06
CA TRP A 236 -16.55 0.44 0.25
C TRP A 236 -16.03 -0.07 1.59
N ASN A 237 -16.90 -0.27 2.59
CA ASN A 237 -16.46 -0.64 3.94
C ASN A 237 -15.78 -2.01 4.01
N GLN A 238 -16.22 -2.99 3.22
CA GLN A 238 -15.59 -4.30 3.15
C GLN A 238 -14.30 -4.24 2.33
N LEU A 239 -14.31 -3.53 1.22
CA LEU A 239 -13.17 -3.39 0.32
C LEU A 239 -11.99 -2.63 0.97
N LEU A 240 -12.26 -1.64 1.82
CA LEU A 240 -11.20 -0.95 2.59
C LEU A 240 -10.60 -1.81 3.71
N ALA A 241 -11.29 -2.88 4.12
CA ALA A 241 -10.74 -3.84 5.09
C ALA A 241 -9.85 -4.89 4.42
N GLU A 242 -9.89 -4.98 3.09
CA GLU A 242 -9.12 -5.91 2.26
C GLU A 242 -7.88 -5.26 1.61
N ILE A 243 -7.79 -3.93 1.69
CA ILE A 243 -6.65 -3.11 1.23
C ILE A 243 -5.79 -2.72 2.42
#